data_f81d49e5f2f0559cd1f501887f7945ec
#
_entry.id   f81d49e5f2f0559cd1f501887f7945ec
#
_cell.length_a   1.000
_cell.length_b   1.000
_cell.length_c   1.000
_cell.angle_alpha   90.00
_cell.angle_beta   90.00
_cell.angle_gamma   90.00
#
_symmetry.space_group_name_H-M   'P 1'
#
loop_
_entity.id
_entity.type
_entity.pdbx_description
1 polymer ?
#
loop_
_entity_poly.entity_id
_entity_poly.type
_entity_poly.pdbx_seq_one_letter_code
_entity_poly.pdbx_strand_id
1 'polypeptide(L)'
;MKTHYIETINDRDQVCRRVTIIPLEVIVRNIVAGSMAKRLGLEEGLRPSNTIYDICYKCDELGDPLINDHHAVALGVVTYDELKRIYDMTAKINEVLKELFLKMTSSWWTSRSSSARRRTARSCWPTRCRPNLPSVGCP
;
A
#
# COMPACT_ATOMS: atom_id res chain seq x y z
N MET A 1 7.43 8.62 -10.46
CA MET A 1 7.27 7.21 -10.03
C MET A 1 6.59 6.42 -11.16
N LYS A 2 7.02 5.18 -11.43
CA LYS A 2 6.40 4.37 -12.51
C LYS A 2 5.18 3.65 -11.96
N THR A 3 3.99 3.96 -12.47
CA THR A 3 2.73 3.30 -12.12
C THR A 3 2.37 2.20 -13.14
N HIS A 4 1.31 1.47 -12.90
CA HIS A 4 0.75 0.51 -13.86
C HIS A 4 -0.09 1.19 -14.94
N TYR A 5 -0.53 2.43 -14.73
CA TYR A 5 -1.29 3.23 -15.67
C TYR A 5 -0.51 3.51 -16.96
N ILE A 6 -1.16 3.43 -18.12
CA ILE A 6 -0.62 3.74 -19.43
C ILE A 6 -1.35 4.96 -20.01
N GLU A 7 -2.65 4.83 -20.25
CA GLU A 7 -3.47 5.89 -20.85
C GLU A 7 -4.95 5.73 -20.48
N THR A 8 -5.71 6.81 -20.66
CA THR A 8 -7.17 6.81 -20.55
C THR A 8 -7.77 6.76 -21.95
N ILE A 9 -8.66 5.78 -22.21
CA ILE A 9 -9.35 5.64 -23.50
C ILE A 9 -10.58 6.54 -23.53
N ASN A 10 -11.35 6.55 -22.44
CA ASN A 10 -12.56 7.35 -22.26
C ASN A 10 -12.84 7.54 -20.76
N ASP A 11 -13.96 8.17 -20.41
CA ASP A 11 -14.33 8.48 -19.02
C ASP A 11 -14.50 7.26 -18.11
N ARG A 12 -14.57 6.06 -18.67
CA ARG A 12 -14.80 4.80 -17.91
C ARG A 12 -13.69 3.78 -18.06
N ASP A 13 -12.87 3.85 -19.10
CA ASP A 13 -11.88 2.83 -19.45
C ASP A 13 -10.47 3.39 -19.45
N GLN A 14 -9.56 2.67 -18.82
CA GLN A 14 -8.14 2.99 -18.76
C GLN A 14 -7.31 1.77 -19.19
N VAL A 15 -6.24 2.02 -19.90
CA VAL A 15 -5.22 1.01 -20.21
C VAL A 15 -4.21 0.96 -19.10
N CYS A 16 -4.05 -0.21 -18.50
CA CYS A 16 -3.10 -0.45 -17.43
C CYS A 16 -2.22 -1.65 -17.75
N ARG A 17 -0.97 -1.62 -17.30
CA ARG A 17 -0.10 -2.79 -17.37
C ARG A 17 -0.62 -3.88 -16.45
N ARG A 18 -0.62 -5.11 -16.94
CA ARG A 18 -0.91 -6.27 -16.09
C ARG A 18 0.19 -6.42 -15.04
N VAL A 19 -0.20 -6.45 -13.78
CA VAL A 19 0.69 -6.61 -12.64
C VAL A 19 0.19 -7.74 -11.74
N THR A 20 1.09 -8.31 -10.94
CA THR A 20 0.71 -9.22 -9.85
C THR A 20 0.80 -8.43 -8.56
N ILE A 21 -0.30 -8.31 -7.84
CA ILE A 21 -0.34 -7.60 -6.56
C ILE A 21 0.44 -8.42 -5.54
N ILE A 22 1.30 -7.76 -4.78
CA ILE A 22 1.92 -8.34 -3.60
C ILE A 22 0.88 -8.26 -2.49
N PRO A 23 0.51 -9.38 -1.81
CA PRO A 23 -0.52 -9.36 -0.79
C PRO A 23 -0.01 -8.74 0.53
N LEU A 24 0.51 -7.54 0.45
CA LEU A 24 0.95 -6.71 1.57
C LEU A 24 0.33 -5.33 1.47
N GLU A 25 -0.11 -4.82 2.61
CA GLU A 25 -0.52 -3.45 2.79
C GLU A 25 0.49 -2.75 3.69
N VAL A 26 1.07 -1.65 3.21
CA VAL A 26 1.97 -0.81 4.00
C VAL A 26 1.20 0.40 4.50
N ILE A 27 1.17 0.57 5.80
CA ILE A 27 0.48 1.67 6.47
C ILE A 27 1.53 2.62 7.03
N VAL A 28 1.51 3.87 6.59
CA VAL A 28 2.38 4.93 7.11
C VAL A 28 1.62 5.76 8.11
N ARG A 29 2.20 5.99 9.26
CA ARG A 29 1.60 6.79 10.34
C ARG A 29 2.55 7.91 10.77
N ASN A 30 2.12 9.14 10.56
CA ASN A 30 2.81 10.34 11.02
C ASN A 30 2.24 10.82 12.36
N ILE A 31 1.04 10.39 12.69
CA ILE A 31 0.32 10.71 13.94
C ILE A 31 -0.35 9.43 14.41
N VAL A 32 -0.35 9.19 15.71
CA VAL A 32 -1.02 8.04 16.33
C VAL A 32 -2.54 8.23 16.20
N ALA A 33 -3.21 7.25 15.58
CA ALA A 33 -4.65 7.25 15.42
C ALA A 33 -5.23 5.85 15.21
N GLY A 34 -6.52 5.68 15.49
CA GLY A 34 -7.31 4.50 15.16
C GLY A 34 -6.79 3.22 15.82
N SER A 35 -6.63 2.14 15.03
CA SER A 35 -6.23 0.82 15.52
C SER A 35 -4.89 0.82 16.26
N MET A 36 -3.96 1.68 15.88
CA MET A 36 -2.67 1.79 16.54
C MET A 36 -2.78 2.38 17.95
N ALA A 37 -3.57 3.43 18.12
CA ALA A 37 -3.82 4.03 19.43
C ALA A 37 -4.38 3.00 20.40
N LYS A 38 -5.38 2.24 19.96
CA LYS A 38 -6.00 1.17 20.75
C LYS A 38 -5.03 0.03 21.07
N ARG A 39 -4.25 -0.41 20.09
CA ARG A 39 -3.31 -1.54 20.22
C ARG A 39 -2.16 -1.24 21.18
N LEU A 40 -1.65 -0.02 21.18
CA LEU A 40 -0.51 0.40 21.98
C LEU A 40 -0.91 1.17 23.24
N GLY A 41 -2.20 1.41 23.47
CA GLY A 41 -2.69 2.20 24.62
C GLY A 41 -2.21 3.64 24.59
N LEU A 42 -2.03 4.22 23.39
CA LEU A 42 -1.55 5.58 23.20
C LEU A 42 -2.72 6.55 22.95
N GLU A 43 -2.51 7.81 23.33
CA GLU A 43 -3.49 8.87 23.04
C GLU A 43 -3.52 9.19 21.55
N GLU A 44 -4.73 9.35 20.99
CA GLU A 44 -4.90 9.80 19.61
C GLU A 44 -4.41 11.23 19.43
N GLY A 45 -3.73 11.49 18.32
CA GLY A 45 -3.14 12.77 18.04
C GLY A 45 -1.67 12.89 18.49
N LEU A 46 -1.15 11.93 19.26
CA LEU A 46 0.26 11.91 19.64
C LEU A 46 1.15 11.89 18.40
N ARG A 47 2.19 12.72 18.39
CA ARG A 47 3.20 12.74 17.33
C ARG A 47 4.40 11.91 17.75
N PRO A 48 4.64 10.77 17.10
CA PRO A 48 5.83 9.96 17.39
C PRO A 48 7.09 10.67 16.92
N SER A 49 8.24 10.31 17.48
CA SER A 49 9.54 10.91 17.15
C SER A 49 9.96 10.64 15.69
N ASN A 50 9.42 9.60 15.08
CA ASN A 50 9.68 9.19 13.70
C ASN A 50 8.40 8.70 13.03
N THR A 51 8.39 8.68 11.70
CA THR A 51 7.31 8.06 10.92
C THR A 51 7.27 6.56 11.19
N ILE A 52 6.09 6.03 11.47
CA ILE A 52 5.87 4.61 11.73
C ILE A 52 5.39 3.91 10.48
N TYR A 53 5.94 2.73 10.21
CA TYR A 53 5.55 1.85 9.12
C TYR A 53 5.01 0.55 9.72
N ASP A 54 3.72 0.30 9.53
CA ASP A 54 3.09 -0.98 9.81
C ASP A 54 2.95 -1.76 8.50
N ILE A 55 3.08 -3.08 8.53
CA ILE A 55 2.71 -3.95 7.40
C ILE A 55 1.66 -4.95 7.83
N CYS A 56 0.67 -5.15 6.95
CA CYS A 56 -0.37 -6.15 7.11
C CYS A 56 -0.31 -7.15 5.96
N TYR A 57 -0.57 -8.40 6.27
CA TYR A 57 -0.82 -9.42 5.26
C TYR A 57 -2.23 -9.24 4.72
N LYS A 58 -2.35 -8.98 3.42
CA LYS A 58 -3.64 -8.73 2.78
C LYS A 58 -4.40 -10.05 2.58
N CYS A 59 -5.26 -10.35 3.51
CA CYS A 59 -6.11 -11.52 3.51
C CYS A 59 -7.42 -11.19 4.23
N ASP A 60 -8.47 -10.94 3.48
CA ASP A 60 -9.77 -10.51 4.01
C ASP A 60 -10.35 -11.55 5.00
N GLU A 61 -10.13 -12.84 4.77
CA GLU A 61 -10.59 -13.92 5.65
C GLU A 61 -9.94 -13.88 7.03
N LEU A 62 -8.70 -13.40 7.12
CA LEU A 62 -7.94 -13.25 8.37
C LEU A 62 -8.06 -11.86 8.97
N GLY A 63 -8.78 -10.94 8.34
CA GLY A 63 -8.93 -9.55 8.79
C GLY A 63 -7.65 -8.72 8.64
N ASP A 64 -6.86 -8.97 7.61
CA ASP A 64 -5.61 -8.26 7.31
C ASP A 64 -4.64 -8.17 8.51
N PRO A 65 -4.15 -9.31 9.04
CA PRO A 65 -3.35 -9.33 10.26
C PRO A 65 -2.07 -8.54 10.11
N LEU A 66 -1.70 -7.84 11.17
CA LEU A 66 -0.41 -7.15 11.27
C LEU A 66 0.73 -8.18 11.33
N ILE A 67 1.71 -8.02 10.48
CA ILE A 67 2.90 -8.87 10.41
C ILE A 67 4.17 -8.02 10.48
N ASN A 68 5.32 -8.66 10.55
CA ASN A 68 6.62 -8.00 10.40
C ASN A 68 7.34 -8.46 9.13
N ASP A 69 8.48 -7.84 8.84
CA ASP A 69 9.31 -8.12 7.67
C ASP A 69 9.71 -9.59 7.57
N HIS A 70 10.09 -10.18 8.71
CA HIS A 70 10.48 -11.59 8.77
C HIS A 70 9.32 -12.53 8.46
N HIS A 71 8.12 -12.23 8.92
CA HIS A 71 6.92 -12.99 8.55
C HIS A 71 6.67 -12.90 7.04
N ALA A 72 6.72 -11.72 6.45
CA ALA A 72 6.50 -11.51 5.02
C ALA A 72 7.49 -12.31 4.15
N VAL A 73 8.75 -12.37 4.55
CA VAL A 73 9.79 -13.12 3.85
C VAL A 73 9.66 -14.62 4.10
N ALA A 74 9.42 -15.06 5.34
CA ALA A 74 9.27 -16.48 5.69
C ALA A 74 8.08 -17.13 4.99
N LEU A 75 6.99 -16.37 4.79
CA LEU A 75 5.81 -16.80 4.02
C LEU A 75 6.03 -16.78 2.49
N GLY A 76 7.21 -16.37 2.02
CA GLY A 76 7.51 -16.28 0.59
C GLY A 76 6.73 -15.21 -0.17
N VAL A 77 6.06 -14.29 0.54
CA VAL A 77 5.26 -13.22 -0.04
C VAL A 77 6.14 -12.21 -0.78
N VAL A 78 7.31 -11.91 -0.19
CA VAL A 78 8.22 -10.88 -0.67
C VAL A 78 9.65 -11.19 -0.21
N THR A 79 10.65 -10.63 -0.89
CA THR A 79 12.06 -10.68 -0.47
C THR A 79 12.43 -9.42 0.33
N TYR A 80 13.54 -9.46 1.09
CA TYR A 80 14.05 -8.28 1.79
C TYR A 80 14.36 -7.11 0.85
N ASP A 81 14.90 -7.40 -0.34
CA ASP A 81 15.19 -6.36 -1.35
C ASP A 81 13.90 -5.70 -1.87
N GLU A 82 12.84 -6.48 -2.03
CA GLU A 82 11.54 -5.96 -2.42
C GLU A 82 10.91 -5.12 -1.29
N LEU A 83 10.99 -5.58 -0.04
CA LEU A 83 10.54 -4.81 1.12
C LEU A 83 11.25 -3.46 1.21
N LYS A 84 12.57 -3.45 1.07
CA LYS A 84 13.35 -2.20 1.05
C LYS A 84 12.85 -1.24 -0.01
N ARG A 85 12.64 -1.73 -1.25
CA ARG A 85 12.10 -0.91 -2.35
C ARG A 85 10.69 -0.40 -2.05
N ILE A 86 9.84 -1.22 -1.43
CA ILE A 86 8.49 -0.84 -1.03
C ILE A 86 8.55 0.30 0.00
N TYR A 87 9.37 0.17 1.04
CA TYR A 87 9.55 1.20 2.05
C TYR A 87 10.11 2.50 1.46
N ASP A 88 11.13 2.41 0.59
CA ASP A 88 11.71 3.58 -0.08
C ASP A 88 10.68 4.33 -0.94
N MET A 89 9.84 3.59 -1.67
CA MET A 89 8.75 4.18 -2.45
C MET A 89 7.69 4.81 -1.56
N THR A 90 7.29 4.11 -0.51
CA THR A 90 6.27 4.57 0.44
C THR A 90 6.73 5.81 1.19
N ALA A 91 8.00 5.88 1.58
CA ALA A 91 8.59 7.06 2.19
C ALA A 91 8.50 8.29 1.26
N LYS A 92 8.88 8.12 -0.03
CA LYS A 92 8.76 9.20 -1.02
C LYS A 92 7.33 9.68 -1.21
N ILE A 93 6.38 8.75 -1.26
CA ILE A 93 4.95 9.08 -1.35
C ILE A 93 4.52 9.88 -0.13
N ASN A 94 4.91 9.44 1.06
CA ASN A 94 4.57 10.11 2.31
C ASN A 94 5.09 11.55 2.36
N GLU A 95 6.33 11.81 1.92
CA GLU A 95 6.88 13.18 1.87
C GLU A 95 6.08 14.07 0.91
N VAL A 96 5.78 13.60 -0.29
CA VAL A 96 4.96 14.35 -1.26
C VAL A 96 3.56 14.66 -0.70
N LEU A 97 2.95 13.69 -0.02
CA LEU A 97 1.64 13.87 0.58
C LEU A 97 1.69 14.85 1.76
N LYS A 98 2.71 14.78 2.60
CA LYS A 98 2.92 15.78 3.68
C LYS A 98 3.00 17.20 3.12
N GLU A 99 3.79 17.42 2.07
CA GLU A 99 3.91 18.73 1.43
C GLU A 99 2.58 19.21 0.83
N LEU A 100 1.86 18.31 0.16
CA LEU A 100 0.57 18.62 -0.44
C LEU A 100 -0.45 19.05 0.62
N PHE A 101 -0.58 18.27 1.71
CA PHE A 101 -1.54 18.57 2.77
C PHE A 101 -1.15 19.78 3.62
N LEU A 102 0.13 20.04 3.79
CA LEU A 102 0.61 21.30 4.40
C LEU A 102 0.15 22.51 3.61
N LYS A 103 0.20 22.47 2.28
CA LYS A 103 -0.31 23.55 1.41
C LYS A 103 -1.83 23.72 1.50
N MET A 104 -2.55 22.67 1.85
CA MET A 104 -4.00 22.67 2.05
C MET A 104 -4.41 23.01 3.50
N THR A 105 -3.50 23.49 4.34
CA THR A 105 -3.73 23.83 5.75
C THR A 105 -4.23 22.66 6.60
N SER A 106 -3.91 21.43 6.23
CA SER A 106 -4.27 20.24 6.99
C SER A 106 -3.07 19.34 7.29
N SER A 107 -3.16 18.53 8.34
CA SER A 107 -2.12 17.59 8.72
C SER A 107 -2.36 16.23 8.05
N TRP A 108 -1.31 15.63 7.48
CA TRP A 108 -1.37 14.29 6.94
C TRP A 108 -1.10 13.26 8.04
N TRP A 109 -2.13 12.50 8.41
CA TRP A 109 -2.06 11.59 9.55
C TRP A 109 -1.56 10.21 9.19
N THR A 110 -2.21 9.58 8.22
CA THR A 110 -1.89 8.20 7.84
C THR A 110 -2.24 7.92 6.39
N SER A 111 -1.53 7.00 5.78
CA SER A 111 -1.85 6.47 4.45
C SER A 111 -1.66 4.96 4.38
N ARG A 112 -2.37 4.33 3.47
CA ARG A 112 -2.21 2.92 3.13
C ARG A 112 -1.80 2.80 1.68
N SER A 113 -0.89 1.90 1.39
CA SER A 113 -0.44 1.63 0.03
C SER A 113 -0.26 0.14 -0.20
N SER A 114 -0.61 -0.29 -1.41
CA SER A 114 -0.35 -1.65 -1.89
C SER A 114 0.64 -1.60 -3.04
N SER A 115 1.50 -2.59 -3.12
CA SER A 115 2.53 -2.70 -4.15
C SER A 115 2.26 -3.89 -5.06
N ALA A 116 2.78 -3.83 -6.29
CA ALA A 116 2.61 -4.90 -7.26
C ALA A 116 3.90 -5.16 -8.03
N ARG A 117 4.15 -6.43 -8.38
CA ARG A 117 5.22 -6.85 -9.29
C ARG A 117 4.75 -6.71 -10.72
N ARG A 118 5.63 -6.20 -11.59
CA ARG A 118 5.38 -6.27 -13.04
C ARG A 118 5.51 -7.71 -13.51
N ARG A 119 4.50 -8.21 -14.20
CA ARG A 119 4.65 -9.45 -14.97
C ARG A 119 5.43 -9.15 -16.24
N THR A 120 6.60 -9.75 -16.38
CA THR A 120 7.28 -9.90 -17.65
C THR A 120 6.56 -11.00 -18.44
N ALA A 121 5.53 -10.67 -19.20
CA ALA A 121 4.89 -11.61 -20.10
C ALA A 121 4.38 -10.89 -21.35
N ARG A 122 4.75 -11.46 -22.49
CA ARG A 122 4.21 -11.18 -23.82
C ARG A 122 2.74 -11.58 -23.87
N SER A 123 1.84 -10.66 -23.57
CA SER A 123 0.48 -10.60 -24.10
C SER A 123 -0.29 -9.52 -23.37
N CYS A 124 -0.52 -8.42 -24.07
CA CYS A 124 -1.47 -7.39 -23.66
C CYS A 124 -2.86 -7.84 -24.08
N TRP A 125 -3.70 -8.16 -23.11
CA TRP A 125 -5.15 -8.12 -23.28
C TRP A 125 -5.69 -6.94 -22.50
N PRO A 126 -6.62 -6.15 -23.02
CA PRO A 126 -7.25 -5.06 -22.29
C PRO A 126 -8.04 -5.65 -21.13
N THR A 127 -7.59 -5.41 -19.92
CA THR A 127 -8.33 -5.77 -18.71
C THR A 127 -9.13 -4.55 -18.28
N ARG A 128 -10.46 -4.65 -18.32
CA ARG A 128 -11.33 -3.64 -17.70
C ARG A 128 -11.05 -3.60 -16.20
N CYS A 129 -10.50 -2.50 -15.73
CA CYS A 129 -10.46 -2.22 -14.29
C CYS A 129 -11.88 -1.84 -13.87
N ARG A 130 -12.62 -2.77 -13.28
CA ARG A 130 -13.85 -2.44 -12.56
C ARG A 130 -13.47 -2.02 -11.15
N PRO A 131 -13.88 -0.83 -10.69
CA PRO A 131 -13.85 -0.53 -9.27
C PRO A 131 -14.95 -1.39 -8.61
N ASN A 132 -14.61 -2.22 -7.69
CA ASN A 132 -15.46 -3.21 -6.99
C ASN A 132 -15.68 -4.53 -7.72
N LEU A 133 -14.74 -5.46 -7.55
CA LEU A 133 -15.00 -6.89 -7.59
C LEU A 133 -14.38 -7.52 -6.34
N PRO A 134 -15.13 -8.40 -5.66
CA PRO A 134 -14.60 -9.12 -4.50
C PRO A 134 -13.42 -9.98 -4.92
N SER A 135 -12.44 -10.07 -4.05
CA SER A 135 -11.27 -10.93 -4.18
C SER A 135 -11.71 -12.37 -4.45
N VAL A 136 -11.36 -12.87 -5.61
CA VAL A 136 -11.50 -14.32 -5.91
C VAL A 136 -10.41 -15.02 -5.10
N GLY A 137 -10.84 -15.98 -4.28
CA GLY A 137 -10.02 -16.70 -3.34
C GLY A 137 -8.77 -17.32 -3.95
N CYS A 138 -7.74 -17.39 -3.12
CA CYS A 138 -6.57 -18.21 -3.35
C CYS A 138 -6.95 -19.71 -3.22
N PRO A 139 -6.43 -20.58 -4.09
CA PRO A 139 -6.43 -22.01 -3.84
C PRO A 139 -5.43 -22.35 -2.74
#